data_94caf4ab30ed94c512a2ae3750f44d49
#
_entry.id   94caf4ab30ed94c512a2ae3750f44d49
#
_cell.length_a   1.000
_cell.length_b   1.000
_cell.length_c   1.000
_cell.angle_alpha   90.00
_cell.angle_beta   90.00
_cell.angle_gamma   90.00
#
_symmetry.space_group_name_H-M   'P 1'
#
loop_
_entity.id
_entity.type
_entity.pdbx_description
1 polymer ?
#
loop_
_entity_poly.entity_id
_entity_poly.type
_entity_poly.pdbx_seq_one_letter_code
_entity_poly.pdbx_strand_id
1 'polypeptide(L)'
;TGSGTLSLWVGNTCIKVAVSTGDTADALYHALADAVNATRALPVTASVTVTGTAPNEVTMLTLTARSKGAWGNDIVLRATSTAGGVTLTLTAMSAGANNPDIQPALDAVFAAGHNIIAIPWTDQATLQTLREHLKNTGNAMEQRGAVGVAGWPGSLATGTTLAGHSNDGRTTIGWYPGSVCLPGILAATYAAVIASEEDPARPLNTLPLAGLDITALSDRAGRTEQENALHNGLTPFEVGTGDTVQIVRAVTTYTKNAAGVDDPALLDLTTIRTLDYTRKACRQRIALRFPREKLRDRTRGKVRSELLDVLLKLDDLDILENVEANKDKLRVERNGQDVSRMDAAIPADVVNGLHVFAGRIDLYL
;
A
#
# COMPACT_ATOMS: atom_id res chain seq x y z
N THR A 1 -9.47 26.96 36.69
CA THR A 1 -10.00 26.23 35.56
C THR A 1 -11.51 26.27 35.54
N GLY A 2 -12.13 26.50 34.35
CA GLY A 2 -13.54 26.24 34.12
C GLY A 2 -13.79 24.80 33.76
N SER A 3 -15.07 24.35 33.82
CA SER A 3 -15.43 23.02 33.34
C SER A 3 -15.41 22.93 31.83
N GLY A 4 -15.08 21.75 31.31
CA GLY A 4 -15.03 21.51 29.87
C GLY A 4 -14.40 20.17 29.50
N THR A 5 -13.88 20.08 28.28
CA THR A 5 -13.22 18.88 27.78
C THR A 5 -11.89 19.25 27.14
N LEU A 6 -10.86 18.49 27.46
CA LEU A 6 -9.56 18.52 26.82
C LEU A 6 -9.54 17.37 25.79
N SER A 7 -9.23 17.70 24.54
CA SER A 7 -9.16 16.75 23.45
C SER A 7 -7.75 16.71 22.87
N LEU A 8 -7.13 15.54 22.83
CA LEU A 8 -5.83 15.28 22.21
C LEU A 8 -6.04 14.32 21.04
N TRP A 9 -5.63 14.72 19.85
CA TRP A 9 -5.55 13.86 18.68
C TRP A 9 -4.12 13.38 18.46
N VAL A 10 -3.98 12.08 18.32
CA VAL A 10 -2.75 11.41 17.90
C VAL A 10 -3.06 10.76 16.54
N GLY A 11 -2.60 11.36 15.45
CA GLY A 11 -3.09 11.04 14.13
C GLY A 11 -4.59 11.32 14.00
N ASN A 12 -5.37 10.33 13.58
CA ASN A 12 -6.84 10.40 13.46
C ASN A 12 -7.60 9.97 14.74
N THR A 13 -6.90 9.54 15.80
CA THR A 13 -7.54 9.08 17.04
C THR A 13 -7.63 10.20 18.06
N CYS A 14 -8.84 10.48 18.56
CA CYS A 14 -9.11 11.50 19.55
C CYS A 14 -9.25 10.90 20.96
N ILE A 15 -8.45 11.39 21.88
CA ILE A 15 -8.54 11.11 23.33
C ILE A 15 -9.19 12.31 24.01
N LYS A 16 -10.21 12.06 24.84
CA LYS A 16 -10.94 13.11 25.55
C LYS A 16 -10.84 12.91 27.05
N VAL A 17 -10.55 13.99 27.77
CA VAL A 17 -10.52 14.05 29.22
C VAL A 17 -11.44 15.16 29.68
N ALA A 18 -12.30 14.86 30.65
CA ALA A 18 -13.15 15.87 31.29
C ALA A 18 -12.31 16.77 32.21
N VAL A 19 -12.62 18.06 32.20
CA VAL A 19 -12.02 19.08 33.04
C VAL A 19 -13.10 19.61 33.97
N SER A 20 -12.84 19.58 35.29
CA SER A 20 -13.72 20.12 36.32
C SER A 20 -13.17 21.44 36.87
N THR A 21 -14.06 22.27 37.38
CA THR A 21 -13.65 23.51 38.05
C THR A 21 -12.76 23.16 39.26
N GLY A 22 -11.57 23.77 39.30
CA GLY A 22 -10.58 23.52 40.36
C GLY A 22 -9.51 22.48 40.02
N ASP A 23 -9.63 21.75 38.93
CA ASP A 23 -8.58 20.82 38.50
C ASP A 23 -7.24 21.55 38.33
N THR A 24 -6.18 20.92 38.77
CA THR A 24 -4.79 21.41 38.58
C THR A 24 -4.24 20.93 37.27
N ALA A 25 -3.23 21.61 36.75
CA ALA A 25 -2.52 21.18 35.53
C ALA A 25 -1.93 19.76 35.72
N ASP A 26 -1.38 19.45 36.87
CA ASP A 26 -0.83 18.15 37.18
C ASP A 26 -1.87 17.03 37.08
N ALA A 27 -3.04 17.23 37.70
CA ALA A 27 -4.14 16.25 37.64
C ALA A 27 -4.59 16.01 36.17
N LEU A 28 -4.66 17.08 35.38
CA LEU A 28 -5.04 16.95 33.95
C LEU A 28 -3.96 16.23 33.13
N TYR A 29 -2.67 16.46 33.39
CA TYR A 29 -1.60 15.73 32.72
C TYR A 29 -1.62 14.23 33.05
N HIS A 30 -1.85 13.88 34.30
CA HIS A 30 -1.99 12.47 34.72
C HIS A 30 -3.22 11.82 34.09
N ALA A 31 -4.38 12.48 34.12
CA ALA A 31 -5.59 11.96 33.50
C ALA A 31 -5.42 11.75 31.98
N LEU A 32 -4.71 12.67 31.31
CA LEU A 32 -4.43 12.55 29.88
C LEU A 32 -3.43 11.41 29.59
N ALA A 33 -2.38 11.27 30.41
CA ALA A 33 -1.41 10.17 30.30
C ALA A 33 -2.10 8.80 30.46
N ASP A 34 -2.97 8.67 31.44
CA ASP A 34 -3.71 7.45 31.72
C ASP A 34 -4.64 7.10 30.55
N ALA A 35 -5.36 8.09 30.00
CA ALA A 35 -6.25 7.91 28.87
C ALA A 35 -5.48 7.50 27.59
N VAL A 36 -4.32 8.12 27.32
CA VAL A 36 -3.43 7.73 26.21
C VAL A 36 -2.93 6.29 26.40
N ASN A 37 -2.44 5.95 27.58
CA ASN A 37 -1.87 4.63 27.87
C ASN A 37 -2.93 3.51 27.89
N ALA A 38 -4.17 3.81 28.26
CA ALA A 38 -5.30 2.89 28.17
C ALA A 38 -5.67 2.57 26.72
N THR A 39 -5.40 3.47 25.78
CA THR A 39 -5.72 3.30 24.35
C THR A 39 -4.56 2.61 23.62
N ARG A 40 -4.54 1.28 23.66
CA ARG A 40 -3.44 0.46 23.11
C ARG A 40 -3.22 0.63 21.60
N ALA A 41 -4.23 1.04 20.86
CA ALA A 41 -4.15 1.27 19.43
C ALA A 41 -3.34 2.52 19.04
N LEU A 42 -3.05 3.41 20.00
CA LEU A 42 -2.23 4.58 19.72
C LEU A 42 -0.76 4.19 19.47
N PRO A 43 -0.09 4.87 18.53
CA PRO A 43 1.32 4.64 18.22
C PRO A 43 2.27 5.24 19.28
N VAL A 44 1.74 5.83 20.35
CA VAL A 44 2.49 6.50 21.42
C VAL A 44 2.16 5.94 22.79
N THR A 45 3.07 6.17 23.74
CA THR A 45 2.85 6.09 25.18
C THR A 45 3.02 7.48 25.79
N ALA A 46 2.40 7.72 26.94
CA ALA A 46 2.49 8.99 27.65
C ALA A 46 3.15 8.80 29.01
N SER A 47 3.98 9.75 29.41
CA SER A 47 4.55 9.85 30.76
C SER A 47 4.49 11.29 31.24
N VAL A 48 4.28 11.48 32.55
CA VAL A 48 4.30 12.79 33.21
C VAL A 48 5.62 12.96 33.90
N THR A 49 6.27 14.09 33.71
CA THR A 49 7.52 14.45 34.39
C THR A 49 7.36 15.82 35.03
N VAL A 50 7.82 15.93 36.27
CA VAL A 50 7.86 17.20 37.01
C VAL A 50 9.33 17.60 37.11
N THR A 51 9.63 18.80 36.61
CA THR A 51 10.97 19.39 36.64
C THR A 51 10.97 20.69 37.47
N GLY A 52 12.06 20.99 38.16
CA GLY A 52 12.17 22.15 39.04
C GLY A 52 11.94 21.81 40.52
N THR A 53 11.98 22.83 41.38
CA THR A 53 11.69 22.74 42.80
C THR A 53 10.63 23.77 43.18
N ALA A 54 9.76 23.41 44.11
CA ALA A 54 8.70 24.32 44.56
C ALA A 54 9.25 25.71 44.92
N PRO A 55 8.60 26.82 44.56
CA PRO A 55 7.30 26.90 43.89
C PRO A 55 7.37 26.92 42.32
N ASN A 56 8.54 26.68 41.70
CA ASN A 56 8.78 26.77 40.26
C ASN A 56 8.78 25.40 39.57
N GLU A 57 7.91 24.50 39.98
CA GLU A 57 7.73 23.20 39.35
C GLU A 57 7.02 23.36 38.01
N VAL A 58 7.55 22.66 36.99
CA VAL A 58 6.95 22.57 35.65
C VAL A 58 6.59 21.11 35.38
N THR A 59 5.30 20.84 35.31
CA THR A 59 4.79 19.52 34.88
C THR A 59 4.68 19.47 33.40
N MET A 60 5.24 18.42 32.80
CA MET A 60 5.18 18.17 31.34
C MET A 60 4.61 16.78 31.07
N LEU A 61 3.74 16.68 30.06
CA LEU A 61 3.32 15.44 29.46
C LEU A 61 4.22 15.15 28.26
N THR A 62 4.97 14.04 28.33
CA THR A 62 5.82 13.59 27.23
C THR A 62 5.16 12.41 26.51
N LEU A 63 4.98 12.55 25.21
CA LEU A 63 4.52 11.47 24.34
C LEU A 63 5.74 10.82 23.67
N THR A 64 5.85 9.50 23.77
CA THR A 64 6.95 8.73 23.17
C THR A 64 6.38 7.71 22.20
N ALA A 65 6.90 7.67 20.97
CA ALA A 65 6.52 6.66 19.98
C ALA A 65 6.79 5.24 20.51
N ARG A 66 5.84 4.32 20.34
CA ARG A 66 5.97 2.92 20.80
C ARG A 66 7.04 2.15 20.04
N SER A 67 7.25 2.47 18.78
CA SER A 67 8.28 1.84 17.95
C SER A 67 9.38 2.85 17.65
N LYS A 68 10.62 2.38 17.60
CA LYS A 68 11.79 3.20 17.24
C LYS A 68 11.75 3.51 15.73
N GLY A 69 12.35 4.63 15.33
CA GLY A 69 12.50 4.99 13.93
C GLY A 69 12.23 6.46 13.64
N ALA A 70 12.64 6.91 12.46
CA ALA A 70 12.39 8.26 11.99
C ALA A 70 10.89 8.53 11.78
N TRP A 71 10.11 7.52 11.46
CA TRP A 71 8.68 7.58 11.26
C TRP A 71 7.89 8.16 12.46
N GLY A 72 8.46 8.02 13.68
CA GLY A 72 7.85 8.60 14.89
C GLY A 72 7.72 10.11 14.83
N ASN A 73 8.55 10.79 14.04
CA ASN A 73 8.47 12.25 13.83
C ASN A 73 7.24 12.65 13.02
N ASP A 74 6.68 11.72 12.22
CA ASP A 74 5.53 11.96 11.34
C ASP A 74 4.19 11.80 12.08
N ILE A 75 4.20 11.43 13.37
CA ILE A 75 2.99 11.34 14.19
C ILE A 75 2.45 12.75 14.41
N VAL A 76 1.32 13.06 13.77
CA VAL A 76 0.67 14.36 13.88
C VAL A 76 -0.06 14.47 15.23
N LEU A 77 0.24 15.52 15.97
CA LEU A 77 -0.41 15.84 17.25
C LEU A 77 -1.25 17.11 17.10
N ARG A 78 -2.48 17.08 17.62
CA ARG A 78 -3.35 18.24 17.74
C ARG A 78 -4.05 18.21 19.09
N ALA A 79 -4.26 19.37 19.73
CA ALA A 79 -5.02 19.42 20.97
C ALA A 79 -5.92 20.65 21.00
N THR A 80 -7.07 20.51 21.63
CA THR A 80 -8.00 21.61 21.88
C THR A 80 -8.59 21.48 23.27
N SER A 81 -8.99 22.61 23.86
CA SER A 81 -9.72 22.65 25.14
C SER A 81 -10.95 23.50 25.00
N THR A 82 -12.06 23.05 25.56
CA THR A 82 -13.28 23.85 25.74
C THR A 82 -13.39 24.40 27.17
N ALA A 83 -12.47 23.99 28.07
CA ALA A 83 -12.44 24.47 29.46
C ALA A 83 -11.81 25.85 29.54
N GLY A 84 -12.47 26.78 30.20
CA GLY A 84 -11.95 28.14 30.43
C GLY A 84 -10.69 28.13 31.32
N GLY A 85 -9.68 28.93 30.93
CA GLY A 85 -8.41 29.02 31.67
C GLY A 85 -7.44 27.84 31.46
N VAL A 86 -7.71 26.96 30.47
CA VAL A 86 -6.79 25.88 30.05
C VAL A 86 -6.20 26.24 28.69
N THR A 87 -4.90 26.52 28.65
CA THR A 87 -4.12 26.73 27.43
C THR A 87 -3.22 25.52 27.21
N LEU A 88 -3.20 25.01 25.98
CA LEU A 88 -2.37 23.87 25.57
C LEU A 88 -1.28 24.33 24.62
N THR A 89 -0.05 24.00 24.93
CA THR A 89 1.09 24.17 24.02
C THR A 89 1.57 22.78 23.60
N LEU A 90 1.59 22.54 22.30
CA LEU A 90 2.07 21.29 21.72
C LEU A 90 3.42 21.51 21.04
N THR A 91 4.32 20.56 21.26
CA THR A 91 5.54 20.41 20.47
C THR A 91 5.39 19.20 19.56
N ALA A 92 5.75 19.34 18.27
CA ALA A 92 5.73 18.25 17.33
C ALA A 92 6.66 17.11 17.79
N MET A 93 6.34 15.89 17.41
CA MET A 93 7.21 14.75 17.64
C MET A 93 8.56 14.96 16.93
N SER A 94 9.65 14.58 17.59
CA SER A 94 11.02 14.78 17.10
C SER A 94 11.97 13.74 17.68
N ALA A 95 13.26 13.81 17.29
CA ALA A 95 14.33 12.91 17.75
C ALA A 95 14.20 11.44 17.30
N GLY A 96 13.23 11.10 16.45
CA GLY A 96 13.21 9.82 15.77
C GLY A 96 14.32 9.74 14.71
N ALA A 97 15.06 8.65 14.68
CA ALA A 97 16.13 8.44 13.71
C ALA A 97 16.20 6.97 13.29
N ASN A 98 16.58 6.73 12.04
CA ASN A 98 16.83 5.40 11.47
C ASN A 98 15.65 4.42 11.65
N ASN A 99 14.85 4.26 10.62
CA ASN A 99 13.79 3.23 10.63
C ASN A 99 14.40 1.84 10.84
N PRO A 100 13.70 0.93 11.54
CA PRO A 100 14.15 -0.45 11.68
C PRO A 100 14.30 -1.14 10.33
N ASP A 101 15.29 -2.03 10.22
CA ASP A 101 15.45 -2.91 9.05
C ASP A 101 14.29 -3.93 8.99
N ILE A 102 13.60 -4.00 7.86
CA ILE A 102 12.50 -4.96 7.62
C ILE A 102 12.98 -6.32 7.10
N GLN A 103 14.27 -6.46 6.73
CA GLN A 103 14.80 -7.70 6.15
C GLN A 103 14.57 -8.93 7.04
N PRO A 104 14.82 -8.89 8.37
CA PRO A 104 14.57 -10.07 9.21
C PRO A 104 13.09 -10.51 9.24
N ALA A 105 12.15 -9.55 9.14
CA ALA A 105 10.72 -9.87 9.08
C ALA A 105 10.34 -10.50 7.73
N LEU A 106 10.90 -9.98 6.64
CA LEU A 106 10.69 -10.54 5.30
C LEU A 106 11.30 -11.93 5.15
N ASP A 107 12.47 -12.18 5.74
CA ASP A 107 13.11 -13.50 5.75
C ASP A 107 12.26 -14.53 6.50
N ALA A 108 11.68 -14.14 7.63
CA ALA A 108 10.80 -15.01 8.43
C ALA A 108 9.54 -15.44 7.67
N VAL A 109 9.02 -14.61 6.76
CA VAL A 109 7.81 -14.89 5.96
C VAL A 109 8.12 -15.35 4.54
N PHE A 110 9.39 -15.47 4.16
CA PHE A 110 9.82 -15.80 2.80
C PHE A 110 9.15 -17.05 2.24
N ALA A 111 9.06 -18.12 3.05
CA ALA A 111 8.45 -19.38 2.65
C ALA A 111 6.91 -19.41 2.75
N ALA A 112 6.30 -18.43 3.41
CA ALA A 112 4.85 -18.44 3.68
C ALA A 112 3.99 -18.18 2.42
N GLY A 113 4.55 -17.51 1.38
CA GLY A 113 3.87 -17.31 0.10
C GLY A 113 2.72 -16.29 0.18
N HIS A 114 2.89 -15.22 0.93
CA HIS A 114 1.93 -14.11 0.97
C HIS A 114 1.82 -13.44 -0.39
N ASN A 115 0.60 -13.13 -0.82
CA ASN A 115 0.34 -12.47 -2.11
C ASN A 115 0.41 -10.95 -2.03
N ILE A 116 0.21 -10.37 -0.83
CA ILE A 116 0.20 -8.93 -0.59
C ILE A 116 0.99 -8.67 0.69
N ILE A 117 1.92 -7.73 0.64
CA ILE A 117 2.77 -7.33 1.76
C ILE A 117 2.65 -5.82 1.95
N ALA A 118 2.00 -5.38 3.03
CA ALA A 118 1.96 -3.98 3.42
C ALA A 118 3.16 -3.65 4.31
N ILE A 119 3.86 -2.55 4.02
CA ILE A 119 5.00 -2.09 4.80
C ILE A 119 4.63 -0.87 5.64
N PRO A 120 5.19 -0.75 6.86
CA PRO A 120 4.84 0.35 7.77
C PRO A 120 5.55 1.67 7.44
N TRP A 121 6.67 1.63 6.74
CA TRP A 121 7.51 2.80 6.43
C TRP A 121 7.73 2.93 4.93
N THR A 122 7.75 4.18 4.46
CA THR A 122 7.91 4.49 3.05
C THR A 122 9.15 5.36 2.88
N ASP A 123 10.30 4.79 3.17
CA ASP A 123 11.62 5.36 2.89
C ASP A 123 12.34 4.53 1.82
N GLN A 124 13.38 5.12 1.24
CA GLN A 124 14.12 4.50 0.13
C GLN A 124 14.69 3.12 0.49
N ALA A 125 15.29 2.98 1.68
CA ALA A 125 15.91 1.72 2.09
C ALA A 125 14.87 0.60 2.27
N THR A 126 13.76 0.93 2.92
CA THR A 126 12.64 -0.01 3.13
C THR A 126 12.02 -0.44 1.79
N LEU A 127 11.79 0.50 0.87
CA LEU A 127 11.26 0.18 -0.47
C LEU A 127 12.22 -0.69 -1.29
N GLN A 128 13.53 -0.45 -1.22
CA GLN A 128 14.52 -1.29 -1.90
C GLN A 128 14.58 -2.71 -1.32
N THR A 129 14.55 -2.84 0.00
CA THR A 129 14.49 -4.14 0.69
C THR A 129 13.24 -4.93 0.29
N LEU A 130 12.07 -4.26 0.26
CA LEU A 130 10.82 -4.86 -0.20
C LEU A 130 10.91 -5.33 -1.65
N ARG A 131 11.42 -4.46 -2.54
CA ARG A 131 11.59 -4.78 -3.97
C ARG A 131 12.44 -6.04 -4.18
N GLU A 132 13.59 -6.15 -3.51
CA GLU A 132 14.44 -7.34 -3.63
C GLU A 132 13.74 -8.60 -3.08
N HIS A 133 12.98 -8.49 -2.00
CA HIS A 133 12.17 -9.60 -1.49
C HIS A 133 11.12 -10.04 -2.53
N LEU A 134 10.35 -9.10 -3.11
CA LEU A 134 9.33 -9.40 -4.12
C LEU A 134 9.91 -10.02 -5.39
N LYS A 135 11.07 -9.56 -5.81
CA LYS A 135 11.82 -10.13 -6.94
C LYS A 135 12.27 -11.56 -6.63
N ASN A 136 12.78 -11.80 -5.43
CA ASN A 136 13.27 -13.11 -5.02
C ASN A 136 12.14 -14.11 -4.83
N THR A 137 11.01 -13.74 -4.24
CA THR A 137 9.84 -14.62 -4.10
C THR A 137 9.11 -14.83 -5.42
N GLY A 138 9.07 -13.82 -6.29
CA GLY A 138 8.39 -13.85 -7.59
C GLY A 138 9.16 -14.48 -8.74
N ASN A 139 10.42 -14.91 -8.54
CA ASN A 139 11.27 -15.46 -9.57
C ASN A 139 10.78 -16.82 -10.09
N ALA A 140 11.44 -17.35 -11.13
CA ALA A 140 11.05 -18.61 -11.77
C ALA A 140 11.21 -19.85 -10.87
N MET A 141 12.09 -19.80 -9.88
CA MET A 141 12.33 -20.91 -8.95
C MET A 141 11.32 -20.92 -7.81
N GLU A 142 11.19 -19.80 -7.12
CA GLU A 142 10.31 -19.65 -5.96
C GLU A 142 8.82 -19.55 -6.36
N GLN A 143 8.52 -18.85 -7.45
CA GLN A 143 7.20 -18.81 -8.11
C GLN A 143 6.06 -18.33 -7.19
N ARG A 144 6.37 -17.55 -6.18
CA ARG A 144 5.45 -16.95 -5.21
C ARG A 144 5.36 -15.45 -5.48
N GLY A 145 4.64 -15.08 -6.56
CA GLY A 145 4.41 -13.68 -6.89
C GLY A 145 3.61 -12.99 -5.80
N ALA A 146 4.07 -11.80 -5.42
CA ALA A 146 3.42 -10.95 -4.44
C ALA A 146 3.48 -9.49 -4.88
N VAL A 147 2.62 -8.67 -4.29
CA VAL A 147 2.58 -7.22 -4.44
C VAL A 147 2.94 -6.56 -3.11
N GLY A 148 3.84 -5.60 -3.16
CA GLY A 148 4.21 -4.75 -2.03
C GLY A 148 3.40 -3.47 -2.02
N VAL A 149 2.88 -3.09 -0.87
CA VAL A 149 2.01 -1.93 -0.68
C VAL A 149 2.61 -0.99 0.35
N ALA A 150 2.79 0.27 -0.03
CA ALA A 150 3.25 1.34 0.82
C ALA A 150 2.23 2.50 0.83
N GLY A 151 2.34 3.42 1.79
CA GLY A 151 1.52 4.62 1.88
C GLY A 151 2.37 5.87 2.00
N TRP A 152 1.95 6.97 1.38
CA TRP A 152 2.65 8.24 1.41
C TRP A 152 1.69 9.43 1.65
N PRO A 153 1.73 10.08 2.84
CA PRO A 153 0.91 11.24 3.14
C PRO A 153 1.57 12.59 2.78
N GLY A 154 2.83 12.55 2.35
CA GLY A 154 3.63 13.74 2.08
C GLY A 154 3.41 14.36 0.70
N SER A 155 4.32 15.26 0.31
CA SER A 155 4.22 15.98 -0.97
C SER A 155 4.35 15.07 -2.20
N LEU A 156 3.77 15.51 -3.32
CA LEU A 156 3.91 14.84 -4.61
C LEU A 156 5.38 14.70 -5.02
N ALA A 157 6.16 15.76 -4.90
CA ALA A 157 7.58 15.77 -5.32
C ALA A 157 8.42 14.72 -4.59
N THR A 158 8.24 14.59 -3.27
CA THR A 158 8.96 13.58 -2.49
C THR A 158 8.45 12.17 -2.80
N GLY A 159 7.12 12.00 -2.94
CA GLY A 159 6.51 10.72 -3.29
C GLY A 159 6.98 10.20 -4.65
N THR A 160 7.03 11.05 -5.67
CA THR A 160 7.53 10.67 -7.02
C THR A 160 9.01 10.31 -7.00
N THR A 161 9.81 10.98 -6.16
CA THR A 161 11.21 10.60 -5.94
C THR A 161 11.34 9.20 -5.33
N LEU A 162 10.54 8.89 -4.32
CA LEU A 162 10.51 7.56 -3.69
C LEU A 162 10.06 6.48 -4.67
N ALA A 163 9.00 6.73 -5.45
CA ALA A 163 8.53 5.82 -6.48
C ALA A 163 9.59 5.57 -7.55
N GLY A 164 10.29 6.63 -8.00
CA GLY A 164 11.39 6.54 -8.97
C GLY A 164 12.59 5.71 -8.46
N HIS A 165 12.90 5.79 -7.18
CA HIS A 165 13.94 4.94 -6.57
C HIS A 165 13.53 3.47 -6.50
N SER A 166 12.25 3.17 -6.33
CA SER A 166 11.72 1.82 -6.37
C SER A 166 11.67 1.27 -7.80
N ASN A 167 11.02 1.99 -8.71
CA ASN A 167 10.80 1.63 -10.13
C ASN A 167 10.55 0.13 -10.33
N ASP A 168 9.51 -0.40 -9.69
CA ASP A 168 9.22 -1.83 -9.60
C ASP A 168 7.77 -2.13 -9.96
N GLY A 169 7.55 -3.11 -10.84
CA GLY A 169 6.22 -3.55 -11.27
C GLY A 169 5.43 -4.35 -10.22
N ARG A 170 6.00 -4.57 -9.03
CA ARG A 170 5.36 -5.28 -7.93
C ARG A 170 5.13 -4.42 -6.69
N THR A 171 5.60 -3.18 -6.69
CA THR A 171 5.44 -2.24 -5.58
C THR A 171 4.46 -1.14 -5.99
N THR A 172 3.49 -0.86 -5.13
CA THR A 172 2.54 0.25 -5.28
C THR A 172 2.58 1.15 -4.06
N ILE A 173 2.49 2.46 -4.27
CA ILE A 173 2.51 3.47 -3.21
C ILE A 173 1.22 4.28 -3.28
N GLY A 174 0.34 4.12 -2.28
CA GLY A 174 -0.86 4.94 -2.13
C GLY A 174 -0.50 6.35 -1.66
N TRP A 175 -0.84 7.37 -2.44
CA TRP A 175 -0.56 8.78 -2.14
C TRP A 175 -1.82 9.51 -1.69
N TYR A 176 -1.78 10.01 -0.46
CA TYR A 176 -2.88 10.78 0.12
C TYR A 176 -2.36 12.00 0.86
N PRO A 177 -2.18 13.15 0.16
CA PRO A 177 -1.56 14.34 0.72
C PRO A 177 -2.39 14.95 1.85
N GLY A 178 -1.69 15.45 2.87
CA GLY A 178 -2.32 16.11 4.03
C GLY A 178 -2.99 15.14 5.02
N SER A 179 -2.96 13.84 4.79
CA SER A 179 -3.47 12.86 5.75
C SER A 179 -2.69 12.88 7.05
N VAL A 180 -3.42 12.78 8.16
CA VAL A 180 -2.83 12.60 9.50
C VAL A 180 -2.59 11.13 9.86
N CYS A 181 -3.01 10.22 8.98
CA CYS A 181 -2.72 8.80 9.12
C CYS A 181 -1.25 8.50 8.83
N LEU A 182 -0.69 7.58 9.60
CA LEU A 182 0.68 7.10 9.37
C LEU A 182 0.77 6.32 8.05
N PRO A 183 1.94 6.32 7.39
CA PRO A 183 2.16 5.57 6.14
C PRO A 183 1.72 4.12 6.21
N GLY A 184 1.97 3.42 7.32
CA GLY A 184 1.55 2.04 7.53
C GLY A 184 0.03 1.84 7.58
N ILE A 185 -0.73 2.83 8.05
CA ILE A 185 -2.20 2.77 8.04
C ILE A 185 -2.71 2.92 6.61
N LEU A 186 -2.17 3.87 5.85
CA LEU A 186 -2.47 4.03 4.42
C LEU A 186 -2.17 2.74 3.65
N ALA A 187 -0.98 2.18 3.86
CA ALA A 187 -0.55 0.93 3.24
C ALA A 187 -1.48 -0.24 3.58
N ALA A 188 -1.83 -0.43 4.87
CA ALA A 188 -2.68 -1.52 5.32
C ALA A 188 -4.11 -1.42 4.77
N THR A 189 -4.69 -0.21 4.77
CA THR A 189 -6.02 0.03 4.23
C THR A 189 -6.06 -0.23 2.72
N TYR A 190 -5.06 0.27 1.99
CA TYR A 190 -4.95 0.04 0.55
C TYR A 190 -4.72 -1.46 0.24
N ALA A 191 -3.84 -2.13 0.97
CA ALA A 191 -3.61 -3.56 0.84
C ALA A 191 -4.88 -4.40 1.09
N ALA A 192 -5.70 -4.01 2.08
CA ALA A 192 -6.96 -4.68 2.36
C ALA A 192 -7.95 -4.56 1.18
N VAL A 193 -8.02 -3.39 0.54
CA VAL A 193 -8.86 -3.20 -0.66
C VAL A 193 -8.34 -4.02 -1.84
N ILE A 194 -7.01 -4.05 -2.08
CA ILE A 194 -6.42 -4.92 -3.11
C ILE A 194 -6.75 -6.40 -2.83
N ALA A 195 -6.72 -6.81 -1.56
CA ALA A 195 -6.99 -8.19 -1.17
C ALA A 195 -8.47 -8.58 -1.28
N SER A 196 -9.39 -7.61 -1.16
CA SER A 196 -10.83 -7.85 -1.24
C SER A 196 -11.31 -8.04 -2.68
N GLU A 197 -10.55 -7.60 -3.69
CA GLU A 197 -10.90 -7.81 -5.09
C GLU A 197 -10.35 -9.15 -5.58
N GLU A 198 -11.26 -10.08 -5.83
CA GLU A 198 -10.94 -11.46 -6.25
C GLU A 198 -10.50 -11.52 -7.72
N ASP A 199 -11.06 -10.68 -8.58
CA ASP A 199 -10.71 -10.59 -9.98
C ASP A 199 -9.41 -9.80 -10.17
N PRO A 200 -8.31 -10.42 -10.63
CA PRO A 200 -7.02 -9.74 -10.77
C PRO A 200 -7.00 -8.69 -11.86
N ALA A 201 -7.87 -8.79 -12.88
CA ALA A 201 -7.95 -7.87 -14.00
C ALA A 201 -8.86 -6.66 -13.72
N ARG A 202 -9.72 -6.75 -12.70
CA ARG A 202 -10.68 -5.68 -12.41
C ARG A 202 -10.00 -4.45 -11.84
N PRO A 203 -10.25 -3.25 -12.43
CA PRO A 203 -9.73 -1.99 -11.89
C PRO A 203 -10.22 -1.72 -10.48
N LEU A 204 -9.34 -1.12 -9.66
CA LEU A 204 -9.66 -0.75 -8.27
C LEU A 204 -10.20 0.69 -8.15
N ASN A 205 -10.54 1.32 -9.26
CA ASN A 205 -11.02 2.70 -9.31
C ASN A 205 -12.29 2.85 -8.46
N THR A 206 -12.38 3.98 -7.75
CA THR A 206 -13.54 4.33 -6.90
C THR A 206 -13.81 3.41 -5.71
N LEU A 207 -12.99 2.38 -5.47
CA LEU A 207 -13.15 1.54 -4.29
C LEU A 207 -12.83 2.34 -3.02
N PRO A 208 -13.70 2.24 -1.98
CA PRO A 208 -13.55 3.01 -0.76
C PRO A 208 -12.42 2.50 0.12
N LEU A 209 -11.67 3.44 0.71
CA LEU A 209 -10.60 3.21 1.67
C LEU A 209 -11.12 3.56 3.09
N ALA A 210 -11.75 2.61 3.73
CA ALA A 210 -12.38 2.82 5.03
C ALA A 210 -11.37 3.07 6.15
N GLY A 211 -11.67 4.00 7.05
CA GLY A 211 -10.85 4.31 8.23
C GLY A 211 -9.76 5.35 8.02
N LEU A 212 -9.63 5.89 6.82
CA LEU A 212 -8.76 7.04 6.57
C LEU A 212 -9.46 8.34 6.96
N ASP A 213 -8.67 9.34 7.34
CA ASP A 213 -9.14 10.68 7.65
C ASP A 213 -9.57 11.45 6.38
N ILE A 214 -10.47 12.39 6.55
CA ILE A 214 -10.86 13.31 5.48
C ILE A 214 -9.94 14.52 5.54
N THR A 215 -9.09 14.68 4.53
CA THR A 215 -8.13 15.80 4.46
C THR A 215 -8.81 17.14 4.21
N ALA A 216 -8.17 18.23 4.65
CA ALA A 216 -8.64 19.57 4.37
C ALA A 216 -8.71 19.83 2.85
N LEU A 217 -9.66 20.66 2.43
CA LEU A 217 -9.88 20.94 1.01
C LEU A 217 -8.63 21.53 0.34
N SER A 218 -7.83 22.31 1.09
CA SER A 218 -6.56 22.89 0.63
C SER A 218 -5.48 21.86 0.30
N ASP A 219 -5.56 20.67 0.91
CA ASP A 219 -4.54 19.64 0.81
C ASP A 219 -4.91 18.57 -0.23
N ARG A 220 -6.15 18.62 -0.74
CA ARG A 220 -6.64 17.64 -1.73
C ARG A 220 -6.00 17.89 -3.08
N ALA A 221 -5.45 16.83 -3.66
CA ALA A 221 -4.83 16.88 -4.98
C ALA A 221 -5.83 17.22 -6.09
N GLY A 222 -5.51 18.21 -6.91
CA GLY A 222 -6.26 18.53 -8.11
C GLY A 222 -6.01 17.50 -9.24
N ARG A 223 -6.86 17.53 -10.30
CA ARG A 223 -6.76 16.56 -11.40
C ARG A 223 -5.36 16.50 -12.04
N THR A 224 -4.74 17.67 -12.25
CA THR A 224 -3.39 17.74 -12.83
C THR A 224 -2.34 17.06 -11.93
N GLU A 225 -2.47 17.23 -10.60
CA GLU A 225 -1.56 16.60 -9.65
C GLU A 225 -1.79 15.07 -9.60
N GLN A 226 -3.05 14.63 -9.67
CA GLN A 226 -3.38 13.20 -9.76
C GLN A 226 -2.77 12.56 -11.02
N GLU A 227 -2.90 13.21 -12.19
CA GLU A 227 -2.28 12.72 -13.43
C GLU A 227 -0.74 12.68 -13.33
N ASN A 228 -0.14 13.72 -12.75
CA ASN A 228 1.31 13.72 -12.50
C ASN A 228 1.73 12.59 -11.55
N ALA A 229 0.95 12.31 -10.52
CA ALA A 229 1.19 11.19 -9.61
C ALA A 229 1.15 9.85 -10.35
N LEU A 230 0.12 9.60 -11.15
CA LEU A 230 -0.07 8.39 -11.94
C LEU A 230 1.09 8.15 -12.90
N HIS A 231 1.52 9.18 -13.64
CA HIS A 231 2.64 9.08 -14.59
C HIS A 231 4.00 8.84 -13.91
N ASN A 232 4.09 9.14 -12.60
CA ASN A 232 5.30 8.96 -11.81
C ASN A 232 5.20 7.79 -10.82
N GLY A 233 4.27 6.87 -11.01
CA GLY A 233 4.19 5.62 -10.26
C GLY A 233 3.62 5.75 -8.85
N LEU A 234 2.76 6.74 -8.61
CA LEU A 234 1.99 6.89 -7.38
C LEU A 234 0.51 6.64 -7.64
N THR A 235 -0.13 5.92 -6.74
CA THR A 235 -1.59 5.69 -6.73
C THR A 235 -2.28 6.80 -5.94
N PRO A 236 -2.93 7.80 -6.56
CA PRO A 236 -3.58 8.86 -5.81
C PRO A 236 -4.87 8.37 -5.17
N PHE A 237 -5.12 8.85 -3.93
CA PHE A 237 -6.40 8.74 -3.26
C PHE A 237 -7.10 10.10 -3.29
N GLU A 238 -8.40 10.08 -3.39
CA GLU A 238 -9.22 11.29 -3.40
C GLU A 238 -10.42 11.15 -2.46
N VAL A 239 -10.95 12.30 -2.04
CA VAL A 239 -12.21 12.35 -1.32
C VAL A 239 -13.33 12.45 -2.34
N GLY A 240 -14.06 11.38 -2.51
CA GLY A 240 -15.21 11.28 -3.40
C GLY A 240 -16.52 11.73 -2.75
N THR A 241 -17.62 11.37 -3.39
CA THR A 241 -18.97 11.71 -2.96
C THR A 241 -19.27 11.13 -1.58
N GLY A 242 -19.90 11.92 -0.69
CA GLY A 242 -20.28 11.48 0.66
C GLY A 242 -19.08 11.40 1.61
N ASP A 243 -18.05 12.21 1.39
CA ASP A 243 -16.82 12.23 2.21
C ASP A 243 -16.18 10.84 2.36
N THR A 244 -16.14 10.09 1.26
CA THR A 244 -15.51 8.78 1.22
C THR A 244 -14.15 8.88 0.53
N VAL A 245 -13.09 8.42 1.18
CA VAL A 245 -11.76 8.31 0.54
C VAL A 245 -11.79 7.13 -0.41
N GLN A 246 -11.33 7.34 -1.65
CA GLN A 246 -11.35 6.32 -2.71
C GLN A 246 -10.09 6.34 -3.56
N ILE A 247 -9.83 5.22 -4.25
CA ILE A 247 -8.72 5.06 -5.16
C ILE A 247 -9.07 5.71 -6.50
N VAL A 248 -8.17 6.56 -7.06
CA VAL A 248 -8.35 7.12 -8.40
C VAL A 248 -8.01 6.08 -9.47
N ARG A 249 -6.79 5.56 -9.43
CA ARG A 249 -6.31 4.45 -10.27
C ARG A 249 -5.11 3.79 -9.60
N ALA A 250 -5.14 2.48 -9.47
CA ALA A 250 -4.06 1.72 -8.85
C ALA A 250 -2.92 1.49 -9.85
N VAL A 251 -1.75 2.07 -9.57
CA VAL A 251 -0.55 1.93 -10.39
C VAL A 251 0.61 1.39 -9.56
N THR A 252 1.58 0.79 -10.24
CA THR A 252 2.86 0.38 -9.64
C THR A 252 3.87 1.52 -9.71
N THR A 253 5.00 1.36 -9.05
CA THR A 253 6.11 2.32 -9.16
C THR A 253 6.91 2.18 -10.46
N TYR A 254 6.58 1.22 -11.32
CA TYR A 254 7.26 0.98 -12.59
C TYR A 254 6.88 2.04 -13.63
N THR A 255 7.84 2.86 -14.01
CA THR A 255 7.67 3.90 -15.03
C THR A 255 8.74 3.83 -16.11
N LYS A 256 9.84 3.12 -15.85
CA LYS A 256 10.98 3.03 -16.77
C LYS A 256 11.49 1.60 -16.89
N ASN A 257 11.84 1.22 -18.10
CA ASN A 257 12.49 -0.06 -18.38
C ASN A 257 13.96 -0.08 -17.93
N ALA A 258 14.62 -1.22 -18.10
CA ALA A 258 16.03 -1.40 -17.72
C ALA A 258 17.01 -0.45 -18.47
N ALA A 259 16.61 0.10 -19.61
CA ALA A 259 17.39 1.07 -20.37
C ALA A 259 17.12 2.53 -19.92
N GLY A 260 16.26 2.75 -18.93
CA GLY A 260 15.88 4.08 -18.43
C GLY A 260 14.90 4.84 -19.32
N VAL A 261 14.30 4.16 -20.31
CA VAL A 261 13.27 4.73 -21.20
C VAL A 261 11.90 4.54 -20.55
N ASP A 262 11.02 5.52 -20.71
CA ASP A 262 9.64 5.46 -20.21
C ASP A 262 8.91 4.26 -20.80
N ASP A 263 8.30 3.47 -19.93
CA ASP A 263 7.64 2.21 -20.27
C ASP A 263 6.40 2.00 -19.40
N PRO A 264 5.20 2.01 -19.96
CA PRO A 264 3.96 1.80 -19.22
C PRO A 264 3.57 0.32 -19.07
N ALA A 265 4.35 -0.64 -19.57
CA ALA A 265 3.95 -2.04 -19.71
C ALA A 265 3.55 -2.70 -18.37
N LEU A 266 4.15 -2.29 -17.25
CA LEU A 266 3.83 -2.78 -15.90
C LEU A 266 3.28 -1.68 -15.00
N LEU A 267 2.84 -0.54 -15.56
CA LEU A 267 2.36 0.58 -14.76
C LEU A 267 1.07 0.24 -14.01
N ASP A 268 0.11 -0.42 -14.65
CA ASP A 268 -1.13 -0.81 -13.98
C ASP A 268 -0.90 -1.99 -13.02
N LEU A 269 -1.40 -1.85 -11.79
CA LEU A 269 -1.31 -2.90 -10.77
C LEU A 269 -2.04 -4.18 -11.20
N THR A 270 -3.12 -4.07 -11.95
CA THR A 270 -3.87 -5.20 -12.49
C THR A 270 -3.03 -6.05 -13.41
N THR A 271 -2.12 -5.47 -14.19
CA THR A 271 -1.24 -6.21 -15.12
C THR A 271 -0.43 -7.28 -14.39
N ILE A 272 0.31 -6.92 -13.34
CA ILE A 272 1.14 -7.89 -12.62
C ILE A 272 0.30 -8.91 -11.84
N ARG A 273 -0.87 -8.50 -11.29
CA ARG A 273 -1.81 -9.41 -10.63
C ARG A 273 -2.33 -10.45 -11.61
N THR A 274 -2.75 -10.03 -12.79
CA THR A 274 -3.23 -10.92 -13.87
C THR A 274 -2.16 -11.89 -14.34
N LEU A 275 -0.92 -11.41 -14.55
CA LEU A 275 0.20 -12.27 -14.94
C LEU A 275 0.53 -13.31 -13.88
N ASP A 276 0.52 -12.94 -12.60
CA ASP A 276 0.76 -13.89 -11.49
C ASP A 276 -0.39 -14.92 -11.37
N TYR A 277 -1.63 -14.48 -11.55
CA TYR A 277 -2.80 -15.37 -11.55
C TYR A 277 -2.74 -16.36 -12.70
N THR A 278 -2.48 -15.90 -13.92
CA THR A 278 -2.32 -16.72 -15.12
C THR A 278 -1.21 -17.76 -14.94
N ARG A 279 -0.06 -17.32 -14.44
CA ARG A 279 1.08 -18.21 -14.15
C ARG A 279 0.71 -19.28 -13.12
N LYS A 280 0.02 -18.91 -12.06
CA LYS A 280 -0.44 -19.84 -11.02
C LYS A 280 -1.46 -20.82 -11.58
N ALA A 281 -2.45 -20.39 -12.34
CA ALA A 281 -3.48 -21.23 -12.95
C ALA A 281 -2.85 -22.25 -13.91
N CYS A 282 -1.96 -21.83 -14.80
CA CYS A 282 -1.24 -22.73 -15.72
C CYS A 282 -0.45 -23.80 -14.96
N ARG A 283 0.31 -23.41 -13.93
CA ARG A 283 1.12 -24.35 -13.14
C ARG A 283 0.28 -25.35 -12.37
N GLN A 284 -0.79 -24.88 -11.73
CA GLN A 284 -1.71 -25.76 -10.99
C GLN A 284 -2.35 -26.77 -11.93
N ARG A 285 -2.75 -26.36 -13.14
CA ARG A 285 -3.30 -27.27 -14.15
C ARG A 285 -2.29 -28.33 -14.54
N ILE A 286 -1.05 -27.95 -14.81
CA ILE A 286 0.01 -28.91 -15.21
C ILE A 286 0.33 -29.86 -14.06
N ALA A 287 0.47 -29.37 -12.84
CA ALA A 287 0.70 -30.21 -11.66
C ALA A 287 -0.44 -31.21 -11.41
N LEU A 288 -1.68 -30.79 -11.62
CA LEU A 288 -2.86 -31.65 -11.45
C LEU A 288 -2.96 -32.74 -12.55
N ARG A 289 -2.70 -32.36 -13.81
CA ARG A 289 -2.90 -33.25 -14.96
C ARG A 289 -1.73 -34.20 -15.23
N PHE A 290 -0.51 -33.77 -14.87
CA PHE A 290 0.71 -34.53 -15.19
C PHE A 290 1.61 -34.80 -13.96
N PRO A 291 1.06 -35.22 -12.82
CA PRO A 291 1.86 -35.39 -11.59
C PRO A 291 2.94 -36.46 -11.71
N ARG A 292 2.76 -37.44 -12.58
CA ARG A 292 3.66 -38.59 -12.76
C ARG A 292 3.80 -39.00 -14.24
N GLU A 293 3.59 -38.04 -15.17
CA GLU A 293 3.64 -38.35 -16.60
C GLU A 293 5.09 -38.55 -17.07
N LYS A 294 5.27 -39.47 -18.00
CA LYS A 294 6.57 -39.71 -18.65
C LYS A 294 6.78 -38.66 -19.74
N LEU A 295 7.95 -38.04 -19.80
CA LEU A 295 8.30 -37.07 -20.80
C LEU A 295 8.60 -37.72 -22.16
N ARG A 296 7.60 -37.72 -23.04
CA ARG A 296 7.69 -38.22 -24.44
C ARG A 296 7.28 -37.06 -25.38
N ASP A 297 7.57 -37.22 -26.67
CA ASP A 297 7.22 -36.18 -27.66
C ASP A 297 5.70 -35.92 -27.70
N ARG A 298 4.87 -36.93 -27.56
CA ARG A 298 3.42 -36.79 -27.45
C ARG A 298 2.96 -36.03 -26.20
N THR A 299 3.76 -36.00 -25.12
CA THR A 299 3.44 -35.28 -23.88
C THR A 299 3.45 -33.77 -24.13
N ARG A 300 4.31 -33.30 -25.05
CA ARG A 300 4.35 -31.87 -25.46
C ARG A 300 3.00 -31.37 -25.98
N GLY A 301 2.36 -32.14 -26.88
CA GLY A 301 1.03 -31.79 -27.41
C GLY A 301 -0.05 -31.75 -26.33
N LYS A 302 -0.04 -32.71 -25.39
CA LYS A 302 -0.97 -32.76 -24.27
C LYS A 302 -0.81 -31.55 -23.36
N VAL A 303 0.44 -31.21 -22.98
CA VAL A 303 0.73 -30.05 -22.14
C VAL A 303 0.28 -28.75 -22.82
N ARG A 304 0.56 -28.61 -24.14
CA ARG A 304 0.11 -27.44 -24.92
C ARG A 304 -1.42 -27.32 -24.91
N SER A 305 -2.15 -28.45 -25.08
CA SER A 305 -3.62 -28.43 -25.07
C SER A 305 -4.19 -28.04 -23.69
N GLU A 306 -3.60 -28.55 -22.60
CA GLU A 306 -4.05 -28.17 -21.24
C GLU A 306 -3.74 -26.70 -20.92
N LEU A 307 -2.60 -26.17 -21.37
CA LEU A 307 -2.28 -24.75 -21.22
C LEU A 307 -3.25 -23.87 -22.03
N LEU A 308 -3.54 -24.25 -23.28
CA LEU A 308 -4.50 -23.53 -24.11
C LEU A 308 -5.90 -23.54 -23.49
N ASP A 309 -6.36 -24.67 -22.93
CA ASP A 309 -7.64 -24.74 -22.22
C ASP A 309 -7.70 -23.78 -21.03
N VAL A 310 -6.59 -23.62 -20.28
CA VAL A 310 -6.52 -22.63 -19.20
C VAL A 310 -6.63 -21.20 -19.74
N LEU A 311 -5.89 -20.88 -20.80
CA LEU A 311 -5.90 -19.53 -21.39
C LEU A 311 -7.27 -19.16 -21.93
N LEU A 312 -7.95 -20.09 -22.65
CA LEU A 312 -9.31 -19.87 -23.14
C LEU A 312 -10.32 -19.63 -22.01
N LYS A 313 -10.18 -20.34 -20.88
CA LYS A 313 -11.01 -20.09 -19.70
C LYS A 313 -10.74 -18.73 -19.06
N LEU A 314 -9.51 -18.24 -19.12
CA LEU A 314 -9.19 -16.91 -18.64
C LEU A 314 -9.69 -15.81 -19.60
N ASP A 315 -9.78 -16.11 -20.88
CA ASP A 315 -10.42 -15.26 -21.92
C ASP A 315 -11.95 -15.19 -21.68
N ASP A 316 -12.60 -16.34 -21.44
CA ASP A 316 -14.03 -16.42 -21.10
C ASP A 316 -14.40 -15.67 -19.79
N LEU A 317 -13.43 -15.46 -18.90
CA LEU A 317 -13.58 -14.73 -17.64
C LEU A 317 -13.15 -13.25 -17.74
N ASP A 318 -12.86 -12.74 -18.93
CA ASP A 318 -12.35 -11.38 -19.17
C ASP A 318 -11.06 -11.04 -18.37
N ILE A 319 -10.24 -12.05 -18.07
CA ILE A 319 -8.93 -11.88 -17.41
C ILE A 319 -7.82 -11.71 -18.45
N LEU A 320 -7.91 -12.44 -19.54
CA LEU A 320 -7.06 -12.29 -20.74
C LEU A 320 -7.93 -11.95 -21.93
N GLU A 321 -7.31 -11.41 -22.98
CA GLU A 321 -7.98 -11.15 -24.26
C GLU A 321 -7.16 -11.70 -25.44
N ASN A 322 -7.80 -11.85 -26.61
CA ASN A 322 -7.16 -12.25 -27.85
C ASN A 322 -6.42 -13.61 -27.79
N VAL A 323 -6.84 -14.52 -26.90
CA VAL A 323 -6.18 -15.83 -26.73
C VAL A 323 -6.23 -16.63 -28.02
N GLU A 324 -7.37 -16.67 -28.71
CA GLU A 324 -7.52 -17.42 -29.99
C GLU A 324 -6.61 -16.85 -31.08
N ALA A 325 -6.44 -15.53 -31.16
CA ALA A 325 -5.55 -14.87 -32.13
C ALA A 325 -4.06 -15.13 -31.80
N ASN A 326 -3.71 -15.32 -30.55
CA ASN A 326 -2.34 -15.51 -30.08
C ASN A 326 -1.96 -16.98 -29.84
N LYS A 327 -2.87 -17.95 -30.03
CA LYS A 327 -2.65 -19.38 -29.72
C LYS A 327 -1.44 -20.02 -30.39
N ASP A 328 -1.04 -19.53 -31.55
CA ASP A 328 0.11 -20.04 -32.28
C ASP A 328 1.44 -19.59 -31.65
N LYS A 329 1.43 -18.55 -30.82
CA LYS A 329 2.58 -18.11 -30.03
C LYS A 329 2.81 -19.01 -28.81
N LEU A 330 1.82 -19.85 -28.39
CA LEU A 330 1.96 -20.81 -27.32
C LEU A 330 2.88 -21.95 -27.78
N ARG A 331 4.10 -21.97 -27.26
CA ARG A 331 5.11 -22.97 -27.57
C ARG A 331 5.41 -23.81 -26.34
N VAL A 332 5.54 -25.10 -26.52
CA VAL A 332 5.93 -26.06 -25.48
C VAL A 332 7.02 -26.94 -26.08
N GLU A 333 8.21 -26.94 -25.47
CA GLU A 333 9.38 -27.60 -26.02
C GLU A 333 10.13 -28.38 -24.92
N ARG A 334 10.84 -29.44 -25.28
CA ARG A 334 11.76 -30.09 -24.34
C ARG A 334 12.98 -29.20 -24.14
N ASN A 335 13.42 -29.11 -22.89
CA ASN A 335 14.65 -28.38 -22.62
C ASN A 335 15.86 -29.13 -23.23
N GLY A 336 16.75 -28.38 -23.87
CA GLY A 336 17.92 -28.95 -24.54
C GLY A 336 19.03 -29.37 -23.59
N GLN A 337 19.04 -28.87 -22.35
CA GLN A 337 20.08 -29.18 -21.36
C GLN A 337 19.58 -30.16 -20.28
N ASP A 338 18.29 -30.13 -19.94
CA ASP A 338 17.66 -30.98 -18.94
C ASP A 338 16.64 -31.90 -19.62
N VAL A 339 16.96 -33.18 -19.72
CA VAL A 339 16.11 -34.19 -20.36
C VAL A 339 14.80 -34.47 -19.64
N SER A 340 14.68 -34.03 -18.39
CA SER A 340 13.49 -34.17 -17.55
C SER A 340 12.58 -32.94 -17.57
N ARG A 341 13.01 -31.88 -18.22
CA ARG A 341 12.36 -30.56 -18.21
C ARG A 341 11.64 -30.26 -19.52
N MET A 342 10.50 -29.59 -19.40
CA MET A 342 9.75 -29.02 -20.51
C MET A 342 9.57 -27.52 -20.26
N ASP A 343 9.86 -26.72 -21.25
CA ASP A 343 9.71 -25.25 -21.25
C ASP A 343 8.45 -24.85 -22.02
N ALA A 344 7.76 -23.85 -21.54
CA ALA A 344 6.60 -23.29 -22.19
C ALA A 344 6.73 -21.75 -22.32
N ALA A 345 6.54 -21.23 -23.52
CA ALA A 345 6.31 -19.81 -23.77
C ALA A 345 4.80 -19.59 -23.86
N ILE A 346 4.25 -18.88 -22.91
CA ILE A 346 2.80 -18.66 -22.77
C ILE A 346 2.49 -17.22 -23.15
N PRO A 347 1.75 -16.98 -24.25
CA PRO A 347 1.28 -15.63 -24.58
C PRO A 347 0.19 -15.23 -23.59
N ALA A 348 0.29 -14.04 -23.04
CA ALA A 348 -0.74 -13.44 -22.20
C ALA A 348 -0.97 -12.01 -22.66
N ASP A 349 -2.16 -11.76 -23.18
CA ASP A 349 -2.66 -10.44 -23.50
C ASP A 349 -3.63 -10.07 -22.37
N VAL A 350 -3.27 -9.05 -21.59
CA VAL A 350 -3.99 -8.71 -20.35
C VAL A 350 -5.10 -7.72 -20.69
N VAL A 351 -6.31 -7.97 -20.21
CA VAL A 351 -7.42 -7.03 -20.37
C VAL A 351 -7.11 -5.73 -19.63
N ASN A 352 -7.22 -4.62 -20.35
CA ASN A 352 -6.96 -3.29 -19.83
C ASN A 352 -8.21 -2.72 -19.14
N GLY A 353 -8.02 -2.08 -17.98
CA GLY A 353 -9.11 -1.39 -17.28
C GLY A 353 -9.59 -0.14 -18.02
N LEU A 354 -10.90 0.12 -18.02
CA LEU A 354 -11.45 1.40 -18.47
C LEU A 354 -11.23 2.45 -17.35
N HIS A 355 -10.15 3.19 -17.43
CA HIS A 355 -9.80 4.20 -16.41
C HIS A 355 -10.33 5.60 -16.74
N VAL A 356 -10.49 5.94 -18.01
CA VAL A 356 -10.92 7.28 -18.44
C VAL A 356 -11.99 7.15 -19.52
N PHE A 357 -13.12 7.80 -19.27
CA PHE A 357 -14.14 8.04 -20.30
C PHE A 357 -14.08 9.52 -20.70
N ALA A 358 -13.81 9.79 -21.97
CA ALA A 358 -13.84 11.13 -22.54
C ALA A 358 -15.06 11.27 -23.47
N GLY A 359 -15.96 12.20 -23.14
CA GLY A 359 -17.17 12.47 -23.92
C GLY A 359 -17.24 13.92 -24.38
N ARG A 360 -17.78 14.16 -25.58
CA ARG A 360 -18.12 15.48 -26.08
C ARG A 360 -19.63 15.58 -26.22
N ILE A 361 -20.21 16.68 -25.75
CA ILE A 361 -21.64 17.00 -25.90
C ILE A 361 -21.77 18.13 -26.92
N ASP A 362 -22.42 17.86 -28.03
CA ASP A 362 -22.73 18.87 -29.03
C ASP A 362 -24.18 19.32 -28.86
N LEU A 363 -24.40 20.64 -28.70
CA LEU A 363 -25.73 21.24 -28.65
C LEU A 363 -26.23 21.46 -30.09
N TYR A 364 -27.37 20.87 -30.41
CA TYR A 364 -28.11 21.17 -31.65
C TYR A 364 -29.31 22.07 -31.30
N LEU A 365 -29.39 23.24 -31.95
CA LEU A 365 -30.47 24.22 -31.81
C LEU A 365 -31.51 24.06 -32.94
#